data_36aa82edb165a5a81d240ce5c2f41a27
#
_entry.id   36aa82edb165a5a81d240ce5c2f41a27
#
_cell.length_a   1.000
_cell.length_b   1.000
_cell.length_c   1.000
_cell.angle_alpha   90.00
_cell.angle_beta   90.00
_cell.angle_gamma   90.00
#
_symmetry.space_group_name_H-M   'P 1'
#
loop_
_entity.id
_entity.type
_entity.pdbx_description
1 polymer ?
#
loop_
_entity_poly.entity_id
_entity_poly.type
_entity_poly.pdbx_seq_one_letter_code
_entity_poly.pdbx_strand_id
1 'polypeptide(L)'
;VIGEEQACLLDTLLSLNINVVKVFAPEHGFRGDADAGETVKDGKDSQTGTPIVSLYGNNKKPTVRQLQDVDIILFDIQDVGARFYTYISTLFYVMEACAENGKEVIVLDRPNPCDYIDGPILRPSFRSFVGMLPIPVLHGCTIGELALMINGEGWINKTSEACRLTVVAMTGWKHGQPYSPPIKPSPNLPNDQSIRLYASLCPFEATRISVGRGTTFPFQVLGAPNKKYGDFSFTPQALPGFDKNPMHKNQTCYGEDLRRVNNVNGFTLRYFLRFYWKSGEGNGFFDRARWFDLLMGTDTVRKAILAGKDEAAIRAGWKEELQKYKEMRKKYLLY
;
A
#
# COMPACT_ATOMS: atom_id res chain seq x y z
N VAL A 1 -4.62 -5.71 16.16
CA VAL A 1 -5.64 -5.80 17.25
C VAL A 1 -6.09 -7.22 17.41
N ILE A 2 -6.42 -7.63 18.63
CA ILE A 2 -6.76 -8.98 19.02
C ILE A 2 -8.14 -8.97 19.71
N GLY A 3 -8.96 -9.96 19.35
CA GLY A 3 -10.27 -10.18 19.95
C GLY A 3 -11.30 -9.08 19.71
N GLU A 4 -12.48 -9.22 20.32
CA GLU A 4 -13.58 -8.25 20.21
C GLU A 4 -13.24 -6.89 20.84
N GLU A 5 -12.36 -6.88 21.84
CA GLU A 5 -11.91 -5.67 22.52
C GLU A 5 -10.92 -4.83 21.69
N GLN A 6 -10.51 -5.32 20.52
CA GLN A 6 -9.55 -4.68 19.63
C GLN A 6 -8.24 -4.31 20.34
N ALA A 7 -7.76 -5.15 21.25
CA ALA A 7 -6.54 -4.91 21.99
C ALA A 7 -5.30 -4.80 21.06
N CYS A 8 -4.38 -3.92 21.39
CA CYS A 8 -3.11 -3.81 20.66
C CYS A 8 -2.29 -5.09 20.88
N LEU A 9 -1.68 -5.62 19.81
CA LEU A 9 -0.83 -6.82 19.90
C LEU A 9 0.29 -6.65 20.93
N LEU A 10 0.95 -5.50 20.96
CA LEU A 10 2.01 -5.21 21.95
C LEU A 10 1.48 -5.38 23.39
N ASP A 11 0.34 -4.76 23.68
CA ASP A 11 -0.23 -4.79 25.03
C ASP A 11 -0.59 -6.24 25.44
N THR A 12 -1.10 -7.03 24.49
CA THR A 12 -1.40 -8.45 24.70
C THR A 12 -0.14 -9.28 24.96
N LEU A 13 0.91 -9.09 24.16
CA LEU A 13 2.17 -9.82 24.33
C LEU A 13 2.80 -9.53 25.70
N LEU A 14 2.83 -8.26 26.12
CA LEU A 14 3.33 -7.86 27.41
C LEU A 14 2.51 -8.45 28.57
N SER A 15 1.18 -8.49 28.45
CA SER A 15 0.30 -9.11 29.46
C SER A 15 0.52 -10.63 29.61
N LEU A 16 1.01 -11.27 28.55
CA LEU A 16 1.41 -12.68 28.55
C LEU A 16 2.85 -12.90 28.98
N ASN A 17 3.55 -11.88 29.51
CA ASN A 17 4.97 -11.90 29.89
C ASN A 17 5.94 -12.28 28.76
N ILE A 18 5.56 -11.99 27.50
CA ILE A 18 6.48 -12.12 26.37
C ILE A 18 7.47 -10.96 26.40
N ASN A 19 8.77 -11.28 26.27
CA ASN A 19 9.82 -10.27 26.25
C ASN A 19 9.83 -9.50 24.92
N VAL A 20 9.11 -8.39 24.85
CA VAL A 20 9.10 -7.49 23.68
C VAL A 20 10.17 -6.42 23.88
N VAL A 21 11.30 -6.57 23.21
CA VAL A 21 12.46 -5.66 23.38
C VAL A 21 12.30 -4.32 22.67
N LYS A 22 11.56 -4.29 21.55
CA LYS A 22 11.26 -3.05 20.78
C LYS A 22 10.15 -3.27 19.77
N VAL A 23 9.64 -2.17 19.25
CA VAL A 23 8.70 -2.12 18.12
C VAL A 23 9.39 -1.45 16.92
N PHE A 24 9.30 -2.05 15.75
CA PHE A 24 9.67 -1.43 14.49
C PHE A 24 8.44 -0.76 13.88
N ALA A 25 8.48 0.55 13.74
CA ALA A 25 7.34 1.34 13.23
C ALA A 25 7.55 1.72 11.76
N PRO A 26 6.70 1.23 10.82
CA PRO A 26 6.74 1.61 9.42
C PRO A 26 6.09 2.99 9.19
N GLU A 27 5.74 3.30 7.95
CA GLU A 27 4.90 4.45 7.58
C GLU A 27 3.63 4.48 8.45
N HIS A 28 3.16 5.67 8.82
CA HIS A 28 2.06 5.93 9.76
C HIS A 28 2.36 5.65 11.24
N GLY A 29 3.57 5.24 11.60
CA GLY A 29 3.96 5.04 13.00
C GLY A 29 3.39 3.76 13.62
N PHE A 30 3.68 3.56 14.91
CA PHE A 30 3.29 2.32 15.60
C PHE A 30 1.79 2.26 15.91
N ARG A 31 1.18 3.37 16.36
CA ARG A 31 -0.26 3.41 16.67
C ARG A 31 -1.11 3.97 15.52
N GLY A 32 -0.52 4.22 14.35
CA GLY A 32 -1.22 4.57 13.11
C GLY A 32 -1.72 6.01 13.03
N ASP A 33 -1.13 6.93 13.77
CA ASP A 33 -1.55 8.33 13.91
C ASP A 33 -0.69 9.33 13.11
N ALA A 34 0.40 8.88 12.50
CA ALA A 34 1.20 9.73 11.62
C ALA A 34 0.58 9.85 10.22
N ASP A 35 0.53 11.06 9.67
CA ASP A 35 0.03 11.33 8.31
C ASP A 35 0.93 10.67 7.25
N ALA A 36 0.40 10.45 6.03
CA ALA A 36 1.17 9.89 4.92
C ALA A 36 2.38 10.79 4.61
N GLY A 37 3.57 10.18 4.56
CA GLY A 37 4.83 10.90 4.34
C GLY A 37 5.35 11.66 5.57
N GLU A 38 4.67 11.65 6.71
CA GLU A 38 5.14 12.26 7.94
C GLU A 38 6.33 11.47 8.51
N THR A 39 7.33 12.20 9.04
CA THR A 39 8.51 11.56 9.62
C THR A 39 8.16 10.80 10.88
N VAL A 40 8.32 9.48 10.86
CA VAL A 40 8.26 8.62 12.05
C VAL A 40 9.62 8.67 12.73
N LYS A 41 9.67 9.09 13.99
CA LYS A 41 10.92 9.19 14.77
C LYS A 41 11.07 8.00 15.73
N ASP A 42 12.31 7.69 16.05
CA ASP A 42 12.62 6.81 17.18
C ASP A 42 12.10 7.41 18.48
N GLY A 43 11.64 6.55 19.39
CA GLY A 43 11.07 7.01 20.65
C GLY A 43 10.71 5.86 21.58
N LYS A 44 9.70 6.08 22.40
CA LYS A 44 9.09 5.06 23.27
C LYS A 44 7.59 5.14 23.16
N ASP A 45 6.93 4.01 23.19
CA ASP A 45 5.48 3.95 23.31
C ASP A 45 5.02 4.58 24.63
N SER A 46 4.10 5.52 24.55
CA SER A 46 3.64 6.28 25.72
C SER A 46 2.90 5.47 26.75
N GLN A 47 2.33 4.33 26.35
CA GLN A 47 1.53 3.48 27.24
C GLN A 47 2.38 2.42 27.92
N THR A 48 3.31 1.80 27.20
CA THR A 48 4.09 0.65 27.69
C THR A 48 5.55 0.98 27.99
N GLY A 49 6.06 2.12 27.52
CA GLY A 49 7.48 2.46 27.61
C GLY A 49 8.38 1.69 26.63
N THR A 50 7.82 0.79 25.82
CA THR A 50 8.57 -0.04 24.86
C THR A 50 9.29 0.85 23.84
N PRO A 51 10.60 0.60 23.55
CA PRO A 51 11.33 1.35 22.55
C PRO A 51 10.69 1.22 21.15
N ILE A 52 10.60 2.33 20.43
CA ILE A 52 10.14 2.38 19.04
C ILE A 52 11.30 2.75 18.14
N VAL A 53 11.52 1.97 17.10
CA VAL A 53 12.51 2.17 16.04
C VAL A 53 11.80 2.44 14.74
N SER A 54 12.08 3.59 14.13
CA SER A 54 11.47 3.95 12.84
C SER A 54 12.06 3.12 11.70
N LEU A 55 11.19 2.55 10.87
CA LEU A 55 11.49 1.95 9.56
C LEU A 55 10.91 2.79 8.41
N TYR A 56 10.91 4.11 8.56
CA TYR A 56 10.42 5.04 7.55
C TYR A 56 11.41 6.19 7.29
N GLY A 57 11.31 6.83 6.13
CA GLY A 57 12.23 7.88 5.72
C GLY A 57 13.59 7.31 5.27
N ASN A 58 14.66 7.64 5.98
CA ASN A 58 16.03 7.22 5.62
C ASN A 58 16.37 5.80 6.06
N ASN A 59 15.70 5.27 7.09
CA ASN A 59 15.92 3.93 7.63
C ASN A 59 14.71 3.03 7.32
N LYS A 60 14.74 2.34 6.19
CA LYS A 60 13.63 1.47 5.74
C LYS A 60 13.88 -0.02 6.02
N LYS A 61 15.14 -0.39 6.26
CA LYS A 61 15.58 -1.76 6.54
C LYS A 61 16.19 -1.82 7.92
N PRO A 62 15.79 -2.76 8.80
CA PRO A 62 16.45 -2.95 10.09
C PRO A 62 17.95 -3.15 9.92
N THR A 63 18.75 -2.43 10.70
CA THR A 63 20.20 -2.56 10.70
C THR A 63 20.66 -3.72 11.59
N VAL A 64 21.87 -4.24 11.38
CA VAL A 64 22.50 -5.26 12.22
C VAL A 64 22.42 -4.88 13.71
N ARG A 65 22.76 -3.61 14.04
CA ARG A 65 22.71 -3.10 15.41
C ARG A 65 21.29 -3.13 16.01
N GLN A 66 20.28 -2.84 15.21
CA GLN A 66 18.88 -2.86 15.66
C GLN A 66 18.36 -4.29 15.88
N LEU A 67 19.02 -5.30 15.30
CA LEU A 67 18.64 -6.72 15.41
C LEU A 67 19.46 -7.50 16.43
N GLN A 68 20.47 -6.89 17.08
CA GLN A 68 21.39 -7.62 17.99
C GLN A 68 20.68 -8.32 19.15
N ASP A 69 19.71 -7.66 19.75
CA ASP A 69 18.92 -8.12 20.90
C ASP A 69 17.57 -8.73 20.50
N VAL A 70 17.35 -9.02 19.20
CA VAL A 70 16.12 -9.58 18.66
C VAL A 70 16.36 -11.01 18.21
N ASP A 71 15.53 -11.95 18.64
CA ASP A 71 15.54 -13.33 18.18
C ASP A 71 14.52 -13.53 17.04
N ILE A 72 13.35 -12.95 17.19
CA ILE A 72 12.21 -13.11 16.28
C ILE A 72 11.59 -11.73 15.99
N ILE A 73 11.22 -11.47 14.75
CA ILE A 73 10.35 -10.34 14.39
C ILE A 73 8.95 -10.85 14.11
N LEU A 74 7.97 -10.30 14.84
CA LEU A 74 6.56 -10.54 14.60
C LEU A 74 6.02 -9.46 13.68
N PHE A 75 5.52 -9.83 12.50
CA PHE A 75 4.93 -8.93 11.52
C PHE A 75 3.40 -9.03 11.56
N ASP A 76 2.74 -7.96 12.05
CA ASP A 76 1.28 -7.88 12.21
C ASP A 76 0.75 -6.56 11.65
N ILE A 77 0.62 -6.48 10.32
CA ILE A 77 0.19 -5.26 9.63
C ILE A 77 -0.88 -5.59 8.60
N GLN A 78 -1.94 -4.76 8.54
CA GLN A 78 -3.01 -4.88 7.56
C GLN A 78 -2.57 -4.30 6.20
N ASP A 79 -2.42 -5.14 5.18
CA ASP A 79 -2.26 -4.73 3.78
C ASP A 79 -3.63 -4.43 3.13
N VAL A 80 -3.61 -3.76 1.97
CA VAL A 80 -4.82 -3.41 1.22
C VAL A 80 -4.85 -3.99 -0.21
N GLY A 81 -3.94 -4.89 -0.54
CA GLY A 81 -3.90 -5.59 -1.82
C GLY A 81 -3.27 -4.81 -2.97
N ALA A 82 -2.76 -3.59 -2.73
CA ALA A 82 -2.17 -2.74 -3.76
C ALA A 82 -0.64 -2.66 -3.60
N ARG A 83 0.11 -2.97 -4.69
CA ARG A 83 1.58 -3.01 -4.70
C ARG A 83 2.25 -1.77 -4.11
N PHE A 84 1.72 -0.59 -4.36
CA PHE A 84 2.29 0.67 -3.91
C PHE A 84 1.86 1.07 -2.48
N TYR A 85 1.08 0.24 -1.81
CA TYR A 85 0.84 0.36 -0.38
C TYR A 85 2.06 -0.23 0.36
N THR A 86 2.85 0.60 1.02
CA THR A 86 4.28 0.36 1.28
C THR A 86 4.59 -0.70 2.33
N TYR A 87 3.61 -1.25 3.02
CA TYR A 87 3.84 -2.31 4.01
C TYR A 87 4.42 -3.60 3.42
N ILE A 88 4.14 -3.88 2.14
CA ILE A 88 4.78 -4.99 1.41
C ILE A 88 6.30 -4.75 1.29
N SER A 89 6.70 -3.50 1.04
CA SER A 89 8.11 -3.11 0.95
C SER A 89 8.80 -3.16 2.31
N THR A 90 8.07 -2.81 3.37
CA THR A 90 8.55 -2.99 4.76
C THR A 90 8.75 -4.46 5.08
N LEU A 91 7.80 -5.34 4.74
CA LEU A 91 7.94 -6.79 4.90
C LEU A 91 9.18 -7.31 4.18
N PHE A 92 9.37 -6.92 2.90
CA PHE A 92 10.55 -7.30 2.13
C PHE A 92 11.86 -6.95 2.85
N TYR A 93 12.00 -5.71 3.32
CA TYR A 93 13.21 -5.28 4.02
C TYR A 93 13.41 -5.94 5.39
N VAL A 94 12.32 -6.23 6.10
CA VAL A 94 12.37 -7.00 7.35
C VAL A 94 12.86 -8.42 7.08
N MET A 95 12.30 -9.11 6.10
CA MET A 95 12.71 -10.46 5.71
C MET A 95 14.16 -10.50 5.23
N GLU A 96 14.57 -9.53 4.41
CA GLU A 96 15.95 -9.42 3.92
C GLU A 96 16.94 -9.21 5.08
N ALA A 97 16.63 -8.28 6.02
CA ALA A 97 17.47 -8.03 7.18
C ALA A 97 17.55 -9.25 8.12
N CYS A 98 16.44 -9.95 8.31
CA CYS A 98 16.40 -11.16 9.14
C CYS A 98 17.19 -12.31 8.51
N ALA A 99 17.09 -12.52 7.20
CA ALA A 99 17.89 -13.51 6.47
C ALA A 99 19.40 -13.23 6.63
N GLU A 100 19.83 -11.98 6.43
CA GLU A 100 21.22 -11.57 6.56
C GLU A 100 21.79 -11.72 7.99
N ASN A 101 20.92 -11.72 9.02
CA ASN A 101 21.32 -11.77 10.43
C ASN A 101 20.88 -13.05 11.15
N GLY A 102 20.42 -14.07 10.42
CA GLY A 102 20.00 -15.35 10.98
C GLY A 102 18.81 -15.26 11.95
N LYS A 103 17.94 -14.26 11.78
CA LYS A 103 16.75 -14.05 12.61
C LYS A 103 15.52 -14.69 11.95
N GLU A 104 14.49 -14.96 12.76
CA GLU A 104 13.21 -15.49 12.28
C GLU A 104 12.19 -14.37 12.10
N VAL A 105 11.32 -14.51 11.09
CA VAL A 105 10.13 -13.67 10.90
C VAL A 105 8.89 -14.52 11.07
N ILE A 106 7.99 -14.11 11.95
CA ILE A 106 6.65 -14.68 12.08
C ILE A 106 5.65 -13.68 11.52
N VAL A 107 4.89 -14.05 10.50
CA VAL A 107 3.83 -13.23 9.93
C VAL A 107 2.49 -13.69 10.47
N LEU A 108 1.78 -12.80 11.15
CA LEU A 108 0.37 -12.99 11.50
C LEU A 108 -0.47 -12.57 10.31
N ASP A 109 -1.01 -13.54 9.58
CA ASP A 109 -1.67 -13.26 8.31
C ASP A 109 -3.04 -12.58 8.52
N ARG A 110 -3.45 -11.80 7.51
CA ARG A 110 -4.70 -11.02 7.52
C ARG A 110 -5.38 -11.07 6.16
N PRO A 111 -6.73 -11.00 6.12
CA PRO A 111 -7.46 -10.97 4.86
C PRO A 111 -7.04 -9.78 3.98
N ASN A 112 -7.01 -10.00 2.67
CA ASN A 112 -6.82 -8.92 1.70
C ASN A 112 -8.18 -8.29 1.36
N PRO A 113 -8.42 -7.01 1.68
CA PRO A 113 -9.70 -6.34 1.39
C PRO A 113 -9.91 -6.04 -0.10
N CYS A 114 -8.84 -6.06 -0.92
CA CYS A 114 -8.88 -5.91 -2.38
C CYS A 114 -8.31 -7.16 -3.06
N ASP A 115 -8.98 -8.29 -2.87
CA ASP A 115 -8.54 -9.61 -3.35
C ASP A 115 -8.77 -9.77 -4.86
N TYR A 116 -8.17 -8.87 -5.65
CA TYR A 116 -8.16 -8.89 -7.11
C TYR A 116 -6.74 -9.04 -7.64
N ILE A 117 -6.61 -9.56 -8.86
CA ILE A 117 -5.32 -9.63 -9.58
C ILE A 117 -5.47 -8.82 -10.84
N ASP A 118 -4.83 -7.64 -10.88
CA ASP A 118 -4.96 -6.72 -12.02
C ASP A 118 -3.85 -5.68 -12.09
N GLY A 119 -3.68 -5.11 -13.30
CA GLY A 119 -2.70 -4.06 -13.59
C GLY A 119 -1.34 -4.59 -14.04
N PRO A 120 -0.45 -3.70 -14.48
CA PRO A 120 0.86 -4.07 -15.00
C PRO A 120 1.77 -4.62 -13.89
N ILE A 121 2.62 -5.58 -14.28
CA ILE A 121 3.68 -6.14 -13.43
C ILE A 121 4.82 -5.12 -13.29
N LEU A 122 5.40 -5.01 -12.10
CA LEU A 122 6.57 -4.17 -11.86
C LEU A 122 7.77 -4.66 -12.67
N ARG A 123 8.36 -3.75 -13.46
CA ARG A 123 9.62 -3.99 -14.16
C ARG A 123 10.82 -3.59 -13.28
N PRO A 124 11.95 -4.31 -13.34
CA PRO A 124 13.11 -4.05 -12.47
C PRO A 124 13.61 -2.60 -12.48
N SER A 125 13.56 -1.92 -13.62
CA SER A 125 14.00 -0.50 -13.77
C SER A 125 13.11 0.51 -13.06
N PHE A 126 11.93 0.08 -12.56
CA PHE A 126 10.98 0.90 -11.80
C PHE A 126 10.88 0.47 -10.33
N ARG A 127 11.81 -0.38 -9.88
CA ARG A 127 11.86 -0.80 -8.47
C ARG A 127 12.11 0.41 -7.57
N SER A 128 11.29 0.51 -6.53
CA SER A 128 11.32 1.60 -5.56
C SER A 128 10.58 1.18 -4.29
N PHE A 129 10.50 2.06 -3.28
CA PHE A 129 9.75 1.76 -2.07
C PHE A 129 8.23 1.60 -2.31
N VAL A 130 7.68 2.24 -3.36
CA VAL A 130 6.28 2.05 -3.78
C VAL A 130 6.09 0.89 -4.79
N GLY A 131 7.11 0.09 -5.00
CA GLY A 131 7.09 -1.07 -5.90
C GLY A 131 8.37 -1.88 -5.74
N MET A 132 8.39 -2.79 -4.75
CA MET A 132 9.57 -3.59 -4.43
C MET A 132 9.58 -4.92 -5.15
N LEU A 133 8.41 -5.54 -5.34
CA LEU A 133 8.24 -6.90 -5.83
C LEU A 133 7.74 -6.91 -7.28
N PRO A 134 8.13 -7.91 -8.11
CA PRO A 134 7.67 -8.07 -9.48
C PRO A 134 6.24 -8.64 -9.55
N ILE A 135 5.29 -7.93 -8.97
CA ILE A 135 3.87 -8.28 -8.85
C ILE A 135 2.99 -7.22 -9.54
N PRO A 136 1.72 -7.51 -9.86
CA PRO A 136 0.80 -6.54 -10.46
C PRO A 136 0.39 -5.42 -9.48
N VAL A 137 -0.31 -4.41 -9.99
CA VAL A 137 -0.86 -3.31 -9.17
C VAL A 137 -1.75 -3.84 -8.05
N LEU A 138 -2.70 -4.72 -8.38
CA LEU A 138 -3.45 -5.53 -7.40
C LEU A 138 -2.92 -6.96 -7.46
N HIS A 139 -2.40 -7.44 -6.34
CA HIS A 139 -1.65 -8.69 -6.31
C HIS A 139 -2.47 -9.93 -5.90
N GLY A 140 -3.63 -9.75 -5.29
CA GLY A 140 -4.53 -10.83 -4.92
C GLY A 140 -3.97 -11.85 -3.91
N CYS A 141 -2.98 -11.49 -3.13
CA CYS A 141 -2.39 -12.32 -2.08
C CYS A 141 -2.69 -11.71 -0.72
N THR A 142 -2.66 -12.51 0.34
CA THR A 142 -2.51 -12.01 1.70
C THR A 142 -1.05 -11.63 1.95
N ILE A 143 -0.79 -10.95 3.08
CA ILE A 143 0.58 -10.56 3.44
C ILE A 143 1.44 -11.80 3.74
N GLY A 144 0.86 -12.85 4.32
CA GLY A 144 1.52 -14.13 4.56
C GLY A 144 1.87 -14.87 3.28
N GLU A 145 0.96 -14.91 2.31
CA GLU A 145 1.21 -15.49 0.98
C GLU A 145 2.30 -14.73 0.22
N LEU A 146 2.36 -13.39 0.34
CA LEU A 146 3.45 -12.59 -0.21
C LEU A 146 4.79 -12.92 0.47
N ALA A 147 4.81 -13.12 1.79
CA ALA A 147 6.02 -13.52 2.49
C ALA A 147 6.54 -14.88 1.99
N LEU A 148 5.66 -15.86 1.82
CA LEU A 148 6.01 -17.16 1.23
C LEU A 148 6.54 -17.01 -0.19
N MET A 149 5.92 -16.15 -1.00
CA MET A 149 6.33 -15.90 -2.39
C MET A 149 7.69 -15.21 -2.45
N ILE A 150 7.97 -14.23 -1.57
CA ILE A 150 9.28 -13.56 -1.46
C ILE A 150 10.38 -14.58 -1.25
N ASN A 151 10.19 -15.53 -0.34
CA ASN A 151 11.15 -16.62 -0.07
C ASN A 151 11.23 -17.60 -1.22
N GLY A 152 10.08 -18.11 -1.68
CA GLY A 152 10.00 -19.19 -2.65
C GLY A 152 10.49 -18.81 -4.04
N GLU A 153 10.33 -17.55 -4.45
CA GLU A 153 10.84 -17.03 -5.73
C GLU A 153 12.26 -16.42 -5.57
N GLY A 154 12.84 -16.45 -4.36
CA GLY A 154 14.20 -15.96 -4.12
C GLY A 154 14.35 -14.45 -4.36
N TRP A 155 13.34 -13.66 -4.06
CA TRP A 155 13.37 -12.21 -4.31
C TRP A 155 14.21 -11.44 -3.29
N ILE A 156 14.50 -12.02 -2.13
CA ILE A 156 15.52 -11.53 -1.21
C ILE A 156 16.88 -11.59 -1.90
N ASN A 157 17.76 -10.67 -1.56
CA ASN A 157 19.09 -10.54 -2.18
C ASN A 157 19.76 -11.91 -2.37
N LYS A 158 20.25 -12.17 -3.61
CA LYS A 158 20.83 -13.47 -4.03
C LYS A 158 22.04 -13.94 -3.20
N THR A 159 22.61 -13.07 -2.38
CA THR A 159 23.72 -13.39 -1.49
C THR A 159 23.26 -13.84 -0.09
N SER A 160 21.98 -13.72 0.22
CA SER A 160 21.40 -14.08 1.50
C SER A 160 20.76 -15.47 1.43
N GLU A 161 20.82 -16.20 2.53
CA GLU A 161 19.98 -17.39 2.71
C GLU A 161 18.49 -17.00 2.72
N ALA A 162 17.61 -17.97 2.47
CA ALA A 162 16.17 -17.75 2.63
C ALA A 162 15.87 -17.31 4.08
N CYS A 163 14.92 -16.39 4.25
CA CYS A 163 14.49 -15.98 5.57
C CYS A 163 13.87 -17.16 6.33
N ARG A 164 14.23 -17.37 7.58
CA ARG A 164 13.48 -18.28 8.45
C ARG A 164 12.11 -17.66 8.70
N LEU A 165 11.07 -18.27 8.09
CA LEU A 165 9.74 -17.69 8.01
C LEU A 165 8.70 -18.66 8.53
N THR A 166 7.87 -18.19 9.45
CA THR A 166 6.65 -18.86 9.89
C THR A 166 5.45 -17.96 9.53
N VAL A 167 4.44 -18.51 8.86
CA VAL A 167 3.17 -17.80 8.60
C VAL A 167 2.09 -18.43 9.46
N VAL A 168 1.50 -17.63 10.34
CA VAL A 168 0.32 -18.03 11.12
C VAL A 168 -0.90 -17.77 10.27
N ALA A 169 -1.45 -18.84 9.69
CA ALA A 169 -2.60 -18.76 8.81
C ALA A 169 -3.88 -18.38 9.57
N MET A 170 -4.78 -17.70 8.86
CA MET A 170 -6.12 -17.38 9.37
C MET A 170 -7.03 -18.61 9.35
N THR A 171 -8.06 -18.59 10.17
CA THR A 171 -9.16 -19.55 10.12
C THR A 171 -10.42 -18.88 9.60
N GLY A 172 -11.22 -19.61 8.80
CA GLY A 172 -12.55 -19.19 8.38
C GLY A 172 -12.62 -18.14 7.26
N TRP A 173 -11.48 -17.68 6.71
CA TRP A 173 -11.46 -16.82 5.53
C TRP A 173 -10.94 -17.57 4.29
N LYS A 174 -11.46 -17.22 3.12
CA LYS A 174 -11.04 -17.75 1.81
C LYS A 174 -10.96 -16.62 0.79
N HIS A 175 -10.10 -16.77 -0.23
CA HIS A 175 -10.05 -15.88 -1.37
C HIS A 175 -11.44 -15.67 -1.99
N GLY A 176 -11.72 -14.43 -2.39
CA GLY A 176 -13.02 -14.01 -2.93
C GLY A 176 -14.06 -13.63 -1.87
N GLN A 177 -13.82 -13.86 -0.59
CA GLN A 177 -14.72 -13.42 0.48
C GLN A 177 -14.54 -11.91 0.74
N PRO A 178 -15.63 -11.13 0.81
CA PRO A 178 -15.55 -9.74 1.23
C PRO A 178 -14.94 -9.59 2.63
N TYR A 179 -14.09 -8.61 2.80
CA TYR A 179 -13.50 -8.29 4.08
C TYR A 179 -13.47 -6.77 4.29
N SER A 180 -13.97 -6.33 5.42
CA SER A 180 -13.89 -4.95 5.88
C SER A 180 -12.94 -4.89 7.08
N PRO A 181 -11.77 -4.23 6.97
CA PRO A 181 -10.87 -4.11 8.10
C PRO A 181 -11.53 -3.42 9.29
N PRO A 182 -11.49 -4.00 10.50
CA PRO A 182 -12.13 -3.42 11.67
C PRO A 182 -11.47 -2.11 12.12
N ILE A 183 -10.23 -1.90 11.71
CA ILE A 183 -9.46 -0.67 11.92
C ILE A 183 -8.99 -0.17 10.56
N LYS A 184 -9.11 1.13 10.32
CA LYS A 184 -8.61 1.76 9.10
C LYS A 184 -7.12 1.44 8.91
N PRO A 185 -6.71 0.94 7.73
CA PRO A 185 -5.32 0.54 7.49
C PRO A 185 -4.36 1.74 7.42
N SER A 186 -4.88 2.93 7.10
CA SER A 186 -4.12 4.18 7.17
C SER A 186 -5.06 5.37 7.40
N PRO A 187 -4.54 6.53 7.82
CA PRO A 187 -5.34 7.75 7.98
C PRO A 187 -6.14 8.13 6.73
N ASN A 188 -5.57 7.90 5.54
CA ASN A 188 -6.18 8.25 4.26
C ASN A 188 -6.99 7.12 3.60
N LEU A 189 -7.20 6.00 4.28
CA LEU A 189 -8.10 4.93 3.84
C LEU A 189 -9.13 4.65 4.94
N PRO A 190 -10.08 5.58 5.18
CA PRO A 190 -10.96 5.54 6.35
C PRO A 190 -12.07 4.49 6.29
N ASN A 191 -12.35 3.92 5.12
CA ASN A 191 -13.45 2.97 4.91
C ASN A 191 -13.23 2.09 3.67
N ASP A 192 -14.10 1.10 3.48
CA ASP A 192 -14.03 0.13 2.37
C ASP A 192 -14.08 0.80 1.00
N GLN A 193 -14.86 1.89 0.84
CA GLN A 193 -14.95 2.58 -0.45
C GLN A 193 -13.61 3.20 -0.84
N SER A 194 -12.91 3.83 0.10
CA SER A 194 -11.57 4.37 -0.15
C SER A 194 -10.56 3.28 -0.47
N ILE A 195 -10.62 2.15 0.24
CA ILE A 195 -9.75 0.98 0.01
C ILE A 195 -9.96 0.42 -1.40
N ARG A 196 -11.22 0.20 -1.81
CA ARG A 196 -11.55 -0.33 -3.14
C ARG A 196 -11.13 0.60 -4.28
N LEU A 197 -11.27 1.92 -4.09
CA LEU A 197 -10.88 2.92 -5.08
C LEU A 197 -9.38 3.20 -5.11
N TYR A 198 -8.65 2.90 -4.05
CA TYR A 198 -7.26 3.29 -3.85
C TYR A 198 -6.36 2.92 -5.02
N ALA A 199 -6.41 1.68 -5.50
CA ALA A 199 -5.58 1.23 -6.60
C ALA A 199 -5.79 2.04 -7.89
N SER A 200 -7.03 2.47 -8.16
CA SER A 200 -7.40 3.24 -9.36
C SER A 200 -7.15 4.74 -9.21
N LEU A 201 -7.14 5.26 -7.97
CA LEU A 201 -7.01 6.70 -7.72
C LEU A 201 -5.60 7.12 -7.29
N CYS A 202 -4.80 6.25 -6.70
CA CYS A 202 -3.43 6.56 -6.29
C CYS A 202 -2.55 7.11 -7.42
N PRO A 203 -2.68 6.67 -8.70
CA PRO A 203 -1.91 7.25 -9.80
C PRO A 203 -2.11 8.76 -10.01
N PHE A 204 -3.23 9.32 -9.57
CA PHE A 204 -3.47 10.77 -9.62
C PHE A 204 -2.51 11.58 -8.75
N GLU A 205 -1.85 10.97 -7.77
CA GLU A 205 -0.80 11.63 -6.99
C GLU A 205 0.39 12.09 -7.85
N ALA A 206 0.48 11.58 -9.08
CA ALA A 206 1.44 12.05 -10.07
C ALA A 206 0.94 13.23 -10.93
N THR A 207 -0.22 13.78 -10.62
CA THR A 207 -0.90 14.87 -11.34
C THR A 207 -1.23 16.02 -10.40
N ARG A 208 -1.91 17.04 -10.93
CA ARG A 208 -2.49 18.14 -10.15
C ARG A 208 -3.97 17.91 -9.80
N ILE A 209 -4.44 16.68 -9.87
CA ILE A 209 -5.80 16.32 -9.45
C ILE A 209 -5.77 15.82 -8.01
N SER A 210 -6.49 16.48 -7.13
CA SER A 210 -6.68 16.04 -5.75
C SER A 210 -7.51 14.76 -5.71
N VAL A 211 -7.08 13.82 -4.88
CA VAL A 211 -7.82 12.60 -4.52
C VAL A 211 -8.59 12.75 -3.21
N GLY A 212 -8.84 13.99 -2.79
CA GLY A 212 -9.59 14.30 -1.57
C GLY A 212 -8.77 14.23 -0.27
N ARG A 213 -7.43 14.16 -0.32
CA ARG A 213 -6.61 14.35 0.88
C ARG A 213 -6.91 15.73 1.48
N GLY A 214 -6.91 15.84 2.81
CA GLY A 214 -7.37 17.05 3.52
C GLY A 214 -8.90 17.19 3.56
N THR A 215 -9.64 16.10 3.35
CA THR A 215 -11.07 15.95 3.62
C THR A 215 -11.30 14.70 4.46
N THR A 216 -12.54 14.47 4.92
CA THR A 216 -12.93 13.24 5.63
C THR A 216 -13.22 12.06 4.70
N PHE A 217 -13.06 12.24 3.38
CA PHE A 217 -13.32 11.24 2.35
C PHE A 217 -12.18 11.12 1.30
N PRO A 218 -10.91 10.96 1.75
CA PRO A 218 -9.78 10.78 0.84
C PRO A 218 -9.95 9.50 0.02
N PHE A 219 -9.42 9.52 -1.22
CA PHE A 219 -9.58 8.45 -2.22
C PHE A 219 -11.04 8.09 -2.55
N GLN A 220 -11.97 9.04 -2.39
CA GLN A 220 -13.39 8.87 -2.71
C GLN A 220 -13.92 10.04 -3.55
N VAL A 221 -13.06 10.98 -3.91
CA VAL A 221 -13.38 12.11 -4.81
C VAL A 221 -12.17 12.41 -5.69
N LEU A 222 -12.42 13.07 -6.82
CA LEU A 222 -11.39 13.59 -7.70
C LEU A 222 -11.72 15.03 -8.06
N GLY A 223 -10.74 15.93 -8.09
CA GLY A 223 -10.98 17.31 -8.54
C GLY A 223 -9.76 18.21 -8.50
N ALA A 224 -9.90 19.37 -9.15
CA ALA A 224 -8.91 20.44 -9.16
C ALA A 224 -9.63 21.81 -9.17
N PRO A 225 -8.93 22.95 -8.95
CA PRO A 225 -9.54 24.27 -8.95
C PRO A 225 -9.95 24.76 -10.36
N ASN A 226 -10.70 23.94 -11.09
CA ASN A 226 -11.19 24.24 -12.42
C ASN A 226 -12.49 23.47 -12.69
N LYS A 227 -13.57 24.19 -13.00
CA LYS A 227 -14.92 23.64 -13.28
C LYS A 227 -14.98 22.68 -14.46
N LYS A 228 -13.97 22.67 -15.35
CA LYS A 228 -13.92 21.71 -16.48
C LYS A 228 -13.94 20.24 -16.03
N TYR A 229 -13.54 19.97 -14.79
CA TYR A 229 -13.44 18.59 -14.29
C TYR A 229 -14.77 18.01 -13.80
N GLY A 230 -15.73 18.84 -13.40
CA GLY A 230 -17.08 18.39 -13.00
C GLY A 230 -17.82 19.38 -12.12
N ASP A 231 -19.04 19.02 -11.71
CA ASP A 231 -19.94 19.90 -10.94
C ASP A 231 -19.84 19.67 -9.42
N PHE A 232 -19.38 18.50 -8.98
CA PHE A 232 -19.15 18.24 -7.56
C PHE A 232 -17.99 19.11 -7.05
N SER A 233 -18.16 19.72 -5.90
CA SER A 233 -17.12 20.57 -5.31
C SER A 233 -16.75 20.15 -3.89
N PHE A 234 -15.47 20.31 -3.54
CA PHE A 234 -14.91 20.13 -2.20
C PHE A 234 -13.70 21.05 -2.00
N THR A 235 -13.36 21.31 -0.74
CA THR A 235 -12.23 22.18 -0.40
C THR A 235 -11.29 21.43 0.54
N PRO A 236 -10.09 21.01 0.08
CA PRO A 236 -9.07 20.42 0.95
C PRO A 236 -8.63 21.40 2.03
N GLN A 237 -8.49 20.92 3.26
CA GLN A 237 -8.03 21.71 4.40
C GLN A 237 -6.91 20.97 5.13
N ALA A 238 -6.12 21.69 5.94
CA ALA A 238 -5.22 21.04 6.88
C ALA A 238 -6.06 20.27 7.92
N LEU A 239 -6.06 18.95 7.82
CA LEU A 239 -6.89 18.10 8.68
C LEU A 239 -5.98 17.12 9.42
N PRO A 240 -5.74 17.35 10.74
CA PRO A 240 -4.97 16.41 11.57
C PRO A 240 -5.54 15.00 11.51
N GLY A 241 -4.67 13.99 11.40
CA GLY A 241 -5.09 12.59 11.26
C GLY A 241 -5.55 12.21 9.84
N PHE A 242 -5.36 13.10 8.83
CA PHE A 242 -5.57 12.82 7.42
C PHE A 242 -4.45 13.40 6.56
N ASP A 243 -4.35 14.73 6.45
CA ASP A 243 -3.27 15.44 5.76
C ASP A 243 -3.18 16.90 6.27
N LYS A 244 -2.00 17.30 6.73
CA LYS A 244 -1.75 18.66 7.23
C LYS A 244 -1.47 19.67 6.11
N ASN A 245 -1.01 19.19 4.94
CA ASN A 245 -0.63 20.02 3.79
C ASN A 245 -1.15 19.45 2.46
N PRO A 246 -2.48 19.27 2.32
CA PRO A 246 -3.06 18.67 1.13
C PRO A 246 -2.86 19.55 -0.11
N MET A 247 -2.83 18.89 -1.27
CA MET A 247 -2.87 19.56 -2.57
C MET A 247 -4.12 20.46 -2.64
N HIS A 248 -3.98 21.68 -3.18
CA HIS A 248 -5.05 22.68 -3.29
C HIS A 248 -5.67 23.10 -1.94
N LYS A 249 -4.88 23.09 -0.88
CA LYS A 249 -5.32 23.54 0.45
C LYS A 249 -6.05 24.89 0.40
N ASN A 250 -7.24 24.95 0.99
CA ASN A 250 -8.13 26.12 1.03
C ASN A 250 -8.64 26.60 -0.35
N GLN A 251 -8.49 25.82 -1.41
CA GLN A 251 -9.03 26.12 -2.73
C GLN A 251 -10.22 25.21 -3.04
N THR A 252 -11.29 25.75 -3.60
CA THR A 252 -12.42 24.93 -4.04
C THR A 252 -12.03 24.13 -5.28
N CYS A 253 -12.01 22.83 -5.16
CA CYS A 253 -11.82 21.88 -6.26
C CYS A 253 -13.17 21.47 -6.83
N TYR A 254 -13.23 21.27 -8.14
CA TYR A 254 -14.38 20.79 -8.88
C TYR A 254 -14.04 19.45 -9.54
N GLY A 255 -14.99 18.51 -9.56
CA GLY A 255 -14.71 17.18 -10.10
C GLY A 255 -15.82 16.17 -9.87
N GLU A 256 -15.48 14.99 -9.35
CA GLU A 256 -16.38 13.85 -9.25
C GLU A 256 -16.46 13.32 -7.82
N ASP A 257 -17.69 12.98 -7.39
CA ASP A 257 -17.98 12.28 -6.14
C ASP A 257 -18.07 10.77 -6.40
N LEU A 258 -17.15 10.01 -5.83
CA LEU A 258 -17.07 8.56 -5.98
C LEU A 258 -17.49 7.81 -4.70
N ARG A 259 -17.97 8.51 -3.68
CA ARG A 259 -18.36 7.92 -2.38
C ARG A 259 -19.45 6.86 -2.51
N ARG A 260 -20.31 6.98 -3.52
CA ARG A 260 -21.46 6.09 -3.74
C ARG A 260 -21.39 5.31 -5.06
N VAL A 261 -20.20 5.27 -5.68
CA VAL A 261 -20.04 4.47 -6.91
C VAL A 261 -20.07 2.99 -6.53
N ASN A 262 -21.01 2.28 -7.12
CA ASN A 262 -21.14 0.83 -6.97
C ASN A 262 -20.21 0.09 -7.96
N ASN A 263 -20.00 -1.21 -7.73
CA ASN A 263 -19.24 -2.10 -8.62
C ASN A 263 -17.79 -1.65 -8.87
N VAL A 264 -17.10 -1.21 -7.80
CA VAL A 264 -15.66 -0.98 -7.82
C VAL A 264 -14.97 -2.34 -7.66
N ASN A 265 -14.77 -3.02 -8.78
CA ASN A 265 -14.20 -4.36 -8.84
C ASN A 265 -12.82 -4.31 -9.50
N GLY A 266 -11.76 -4.31 -8.68
CA GLY A 266 -10.41 -4.32 -9.17
C GLY A 266 -9.87 -2.94 -9.61
N PHE A 267 -8.86 -2.96 -10.47
CA PHE A 267 -8.16 -1.79 -10.97
C PHE A 267 -8.75 -1.29 -12.29
N THR A 268 -8.93 0.02 -12.44
CA THR A 268 -9.37 0.65 -13.69
C THR A 268 -8.63 1.96 -13.96
N LEU A 269 -8.33 2.22 -15.21
CA LEU A 269 -7.77 3.49 -15.69
C LEU A 269 -8.85 4.48 -16.15
N ARG A 270 -10.15 4.10 -16.14
CA ARG A 270 -11.24 4.95 -16.69
C ARG A 270 -11.30 6.34 -16.05
N TYR A 271 -11.07 6.44 -14.74
CA TYR A 271 -11.06 7.73 -14.06
C TYR A 271 -9.88 8.56 -14.53
N PHE A 272 -8.68 7.95 -14.58
CA PHE A 272 -7.45 8.60 -15.00
C PHE A 272 -7.55 9.10 -16.45
N LEU A 273 -8.00 8.25 -17.38
CA LEU A 273 -8.19 8.59 -18.77
C LEU A 273 -9.21 9.72 -18.95
N ARG A 274 -10.33 9.66 -18.23
CA ARG A 274 -11.37 10.71 -18.29
C ARG A 274 -10.82 12.08 -17.87
N PHE A 275 -10.09 12.15 -16.77
CA PHE A 275 -9.47 13.41 -16.30
C PHE A 275 -8.33 13.85 -17.23
N TYR A 276 -7.54 12.92 -17.76
CA TYR A 276 -6.50 13.20 -18.74
C TYR A 276 -7.11 13.89 -19.98
N TRP A 277 -8.18 13.32 -20.55
CA TRP A 277 -8.86 13.91 -21.72
C TRP A 277 -9.50 15.27 -21.39
N LYS A 278 -10.18 15.40 -20.26
CA LYS A 278 -10.76 16.66 -19.80
C LYS A 278 -9.70 17.74 -19.59
N SER A 279 -8.48 17.36 -19.22
CA SER A 279 -7.39 18.33 -18.99
C SER A 279 -7.00 19.06 -20.27
N GLY A 280 -6.91 18.37 -21.39
CA GLY A 280 -6.39 18.87 -22.65
C GLY A 280 -4.88 19.16 -22.64
N GLU A 281 -4.17 18.76 -21.56
CA GLU A 281 -2.77 19.17 -21.30
C GLU A 281 -1.72 18.20 -21.89
N GLY A 282 -2.17 17.06 -22.46
CA GLY A 282 -1.26 16.06 -23.01
C GLY A 282 -0.22 15.62 -21.96
N ASN A 283 1.05 15.68 -22.31
CA ASN A 283 2.12 15.31 -21.36
C ASN A 283 2.16 16.19 -20.10
N GLY A 284 1.67 17.42 -20.14
CA GLY A 284 1.60 18.33 -18.99
C GLY A 284 0.69 17.83 -17.85
N PHE A 285 -0.26 16.92 -18.15
CA PHE A 285 -1.10 16.30 -17.13
C PHE A 285 -0.30 15.47 -16.12
N PHE A 286 0.83 14.90 -16.54
CA PHE A 286 1.75 14.14 -15.69
C PHE A 286 2.75 15.09 -15.00
N ASP A 287 2.30 15.86 -14.00
CA ASP A 287 3.12 16.81 -13.24
C ASP A 287 4.40 16.14 -12.67
N ARG A 288 4.28 14.87 -12.28
CA ARG A 288 5.38 14.02 -11.81
C ARG A 288 5.42 12.70 -12.60
N ALA A 289 5.75 12.79 -13.91
CA ALA A 289 5.71 11.63 -14.83
C ALA A 289 6.48 10.40 -14.31
N ARG A 290 7.68 10.61 -13.73
CA ARG A 290 8.46 9.51 -13.13
C ARG A 290 7.73 8.86 -11.97
N TRP A 291 7.01 9.63 -11.14
CA TRP A 291 6.22 9.09 -10.02
C TRP A 291 5.06 8.22 -10.53
N PHE A 292 4.37 8.66 -11.59
CA PHE A 292 3.37 7.82 -12.26
C PHE A 292 3.96 6.48 -12.71
N ASP A 293 5.11 6.54 -13.37
CA ASP A 293 5.78 5.33 -13.87
C ASP A 293 6.22 4.40 -12.74
N LEU A 294 6.67 4.93 -11.58
CA LEU A 294 6.99 4.13 -10.39
C LEU A 294 5.74 3.46 -9.81
N LEU A 295 4.61 4.18 -9.69
CA LEU A 295 3.34 3.62 -9.22
C LEU A 295 2.84 2.53 -10.17
N MET A 296 2.91 2.77 -11.48
CA MET A 296 2.51 1.76 -12.47
C MET A 296 3.53 0.61 -12.61
N GLY A 297 4.77 0.80 -12.11
CA GLY A 297 5.84 -0.18 -12.23
C GLY A 297 6.38 -0.30 -13.66
N THR A 298 5.99 0.61 -14.56
CA THR A 298 6.38 0.67 -15.97
C THR A 298 6.01 2.03 -16.57
N ASP A 299 6.73 2.47 -17.58
CA ASP A 299 6.41 3.68 -18.36
C ASP A 299 5.46 3.40 -19.55
N THR A 300 5.18 2.12 -19.81
CA THR A 300 4.36 1.72 -20.97
C THR A 300 2.92 2.22 -20.87
N VAL A 301 2.36 2.30 -19.65
CA VAL A 301 1.01 2.81 -19.41
C VAL A 301 0.93 4.29 -19.79
N ARG A 302 1.85 5.12 -19.28
CA ARG A 302 1.90 6.56 -19.61
C ARG A 302 2.10 6.79 -21.11
N LYS A 303 3.04 6.07 -21.72
CA LYS A 303 3.29 6.15 -23.16
C LYS A 303 2.06 5.77 -23.99
N ALA A 304 1.30 4.75 -23.55
CA ALA A 304 0.08 4.34 -24.23
C ALA A 304 -1.06 5.39 -24.08
N ILE A 305 -1.19 6.03 -22.91
CA ILE A 305 -2.11 7.15 -22.69
C ILE A 305 -1.77 8.33 -23.62
N LEU A 306 -0.48 8.72 -23.69
CA LEU A 306 -0.02 9.78 -24.56
C LEU A 306 -0.21 9.47 -26.04
N ALA A 307 -0.16 8.19 -26.43
CA ALA A 307 -0.47 7.71 -27.78
C ALA A 307 -1.98 7.62 -28.07
N GLY A 308 -2.83 8.07 -27.17
CA GLY A 308 -4.28 8.10 -27.37
C GLY A 308 -4.99 6.75 -27.25
N LYS A 309 -4.36 5.74 -26.66
CA LYS A 309 -4.97 4.42 -26.47
C LYS A 309 -6.08 4.46 -25.41
N ASP A 310 -7.15 3.73 -25.66
CA ASP A 310 -8.21 3.48 -24.69
C ASP A 310 -7.78 2.46 -23.61
N GLU A 311 -8.60 2.30 -22.58
CA GLU A 311 -8.30 1.39 -21.46
C GLU A 311 -8.14 -0.05 -21.94
N ALA A 312 -8.95 -0.52 -22.88
CA ALA A 312 -8.90 -1.89 -23.37
C ALA A 312 -7.56 -2.21 -24.05
N ALA A 313 -7.10 -1.30 -24.93
CA ALA A 313 -5.81 -1.40 -25.62
C ALA A 313 -4.63 -1.33 -24.64
N ILE A 314 -4.72 -0.48 -23.59
CA ILE A 314 -3.68 -0.39 -22.55
C ILE A 314 -3.62 -1.68 -21.75
N ARG A 315 -4.76 -2.21 -21.33
CA ARG A 315 -4.88 -3.45 -20.53
C ARG A 315 -4.38 -4.69 -21.29
N ALA A 316 -4.55 -4.74 -22.60
CA ALA A 316 -4.00 -5.81 -23.43
C ALA A 316 -2.46 -5.93 -23.27
N GLY A 317 -1.77 -4.82 -22.97
CA GLY A 317 -0.32 -4.77 -22.81
C GLY A 317 0.26 -5.55 -21.62
N TRP A 318 -0.55 -5.89 -20.60
CA TRP A 318 -0.09 -6.69 -19.45
C TRP A 318 -0.79 -8.03 -19.28
N LYS A 319 -1.67 -8.42 -20.22
CA LYS A 319 -2.49 -9.63 -20.10
C LYS A 319 -1.64 -10.91 -19.96
N GLU A 320 -0.60 -11.06 -20.78
CA GLU A 320 0.25 -12.25 -20.76
C GLU A 320 1.08 -12.34 -19.47
N GLU A 321 1.71 -11.22 -19.05
CA GLU A 321 2.50 -11.18 -17.82
C GLU A 321 1.60 -11.46 -16.59
N LEU A 322 0.37 -10.93 -16.60
CA LEU A 322 -0.60 -11.17 -15.55
C LEU A 322 -1.00 -12.64 -15.45
N GLN A 323 -1.11 -13.35 -16.58
CA GLN A 323 -1.39 -14.78 -16.59
C GLN A 323 -0.21 -15.58 -15.99
N LYS A 324 1.02 -15.25 -16.34
CA LYS A 324 2.23 -15.86 -15.74
C LYS A 324 2.27 -15.66 -14.23
N TYR A 325 1.94 -14.45 -13.76
CA TYR A 325 1.83 -14.16 -12.33
C TYR A 325 0.75 -15.01 -11.65
N LYS A 326 -0.42 -15.15 -12.26
CA LYS A 326 -1.50 -15.99 -11.70
C LYS A 326 -1.08 -17.45 -11.51
N GLU A 327 -0.31 -18.00 -12.44
CA GLU A 327 0.22 -19.38 -12.30
C GLU A 327 1.28 -19.46 -11.20
N MET A 328 2.21 -18.51 -11.15
CA MET A 328 3.24 -18.46 -10.09
C MET A 328 2.60 -18.35 -8.70
N ARG A 329 1.60 -17.48 -8.53
CA ARG A 329 0.88 -17.23 -7.28
C ARG A 329 0.28 -18.50 -6.67
N LYS A 330 -0.24 -19.43 -7.51
CA LYS A 330 -0.89 -20.67 -7.03
C LYS A 330 -0.06 -21.49 -6.07
N LYS A 331 1.27 -21.44 -6.18
CA LYS A 331 2.20 -22.18 -5.32
C LYS A 331 2.20 -21.70 -3.86
N TYR A 332 1.72 -20.49 -3.61
CA TYR A 332 1.84 -19.79 -2.34
C TYR A 332 0.51 -19.52 -1.64
N LEU A 333 -0.60 -19.97 -2.24
CA LEU A 333 -1.93 -19.78 -1.67
C LEU A 333 -2.12 -20.64 -0.41
N LEU A 334 -2.68 -20.04 0.61
CA LEU A 334 -3.00 -20.66 1.89
C LEU A 334 -4.51 -20.88 2.06
N TYR A 335 -5.34 -20.19 1.26
CA TYR A 335 -6.79 -20.14 1.44
C TYR A 335 -7.60 -20.46 0.19
#